data_6602f2947cd71efba97462383d02f757
#
_entry.id   6602f2947cd71efba97462383d02f757
#
_cell.length_a   1.000
_cell.length_b   1.000
_cell.length_c   1.000
_cell.angle_alpha   90.00
_cell.angle_beta   90.00
_cell.angle_gamma   90.00
#
_symmetry.space_group_name_H-M   'P 1'
#
loop_
_entity.id
_entity.type
_entity.pdbx_description
1 polymer ?
#
loop_
_entity_poly.entity_id
_entity_poly.type
_entity_poly.pdbx_seq_one_letter_code
_entity_poly.pdbx_strand_id
1 'polypeptide(L)'
;MFEAVKGQDVVIRMLEHEINRNRLPQALLFYGPEGCGKFLTAIELVRILRCTGSKSTSCNCRSCYLIRNLLSKDVLIISKAEMRNTFSLWRLYGIQKEDITYFISDLRRLLISRADELQYRSTCEALEELIRVREEIIDHYDKIMELVDNLTRTSKGRIISIERIRDVQRFLSIRSDDGGYRSVILDGAEHMNEEASNAFLKISEDTPHSGIIILTSIQPLLIKETIRSRCRSYRFIRLNKEVIQRIYLDRFKYTPNRIGGSESCYEVSAKYLQKILDIRHEPYRLVETVEEIVANEHEIEFLDCLTDLLRVGVSALSDLDMVKLKELEGLFKSISFLKNAILYSHINPRIAIFDFILNNYRKILHYISINSDGKR
;
A
#
# COMPACT_ATOMS: atom_id res chain seq x y z
N MET A 1 21.09 -4.71 8.78
CA MET A 1 20.41 -5.91 8.22
C MET A 1 19.13 -5.53 7.45
N PHE A 2 18.34 -4.58 7.93
CA PHE A 2 17.04 -4.17 7.38
C PHE A 2 17.10 -2.87 6.55
N GLU A 3 18.12 -2.66 5.76
CA GLU A 3 18.36 -1.41 5.03
C GLU A 3 17.25 -1.04 4.04
N ALA A 4 16.50 -2.04 3.55
CA ALA A 4 15.34 -1.83 2.69
C ALA A 4 14.14 -1.22 3.43
N VAL A 5 14.07 -1.36 4.76
CA VAL A 5 12.99 -0.84 5.60
C VAL A 5 13.37 0.55 6.08
N LYS A 6 12.58 1.56 5.71
CA LYS A 6 12.84 2.96 6.05
C LYS A 6 11.85 3.45 7.11
N GLY A 7 12.32 4.32 8.01
CA GLY A 7 11.47 5.05 8.97
C GLY A 7 10.89 4.21 10.12
N GLN A 8 11.42 3.01 10.37
CA GLN A 8 10.99 2.12 11.45
C GLN A 8 12.16 1.73 12.38
N ASP A 9 13.01 2.68 12.69
CA ASP A 9 14.29 2.46 13.36
C ASP A 9 14.16 1.74 14.72
N VAL A 10 13.09 2.02 15.47
CA VAL A 10 12.82 1.37 16.76
C VAL A 10 12.52 -0.11 16.56
N VAL A 11 11.63 -0.45 15.63
CA VAL A 11 11.28 -1.85 15.34
C VAL A 11 12.49 -2.61 14.80
N ILE A 12 13.25 -1.99 13.90
CA ILE A 12 14.47 -2.59 13.33
C ILE A 12 15.47 -2.92 14.43
N ARG A 13 15.78 -1.96 15.31
CA ARG A 13 16.71 -2.18 16.44
C ARG A 13 16.25 -3.30 17.38
N MET A 14 14.96 -3.38 17.67
CA MET A 14 14.40 -4.46 18.48
C MET A 14 14.60 -5.82 17.82
N LEU A 15 14.25 -5.94 16.52
CA LEU A 15 14.41 -7.19 15.76
C LEU A 15 15.89 -7.60 15.66
N GLU A 16 16.79 -6.67 15.32
CA GLU A 16 18.23 -6.93 15.24
C GLU A 16 18.80 -7.39 16.59
N HIS A 17 18.35 -6.79 17.69
CA HIS A 17 18.76 -7.20 19.04
C HIS A 17 18.32 -8.63 19.36
N GLU A 18 17.07 -9.00 19.04
CA GLU A 18 16.54 -10.36 19.29
C GLU A 18 17.21 -11.39 18.38
N ILE A 19 17.46 -11.06 17.10
CA ILE A 19 18.20 -11.92 16.17
C ILE A 19 19.62 -12.18 16.67
N ASN A 20 20.34 -11.13 17.05
CA ASN A 20 21.73 -11.24 17.49
C ASN A 20 21.87 -12.03 18.80
N ARG A 21 20.84 -12.05 19.63
CA ARG A 21 20.80 -12.84 20.88
C ARG A 21 20.21 -14.23 20.70
N ASN A 22 19.81 -14.59 19.47
CA ASN A 22 19.12 -15.84 19.17
C ASN A 22 17.87 -16.06 20.06
N ARG A 23 17.12 -14.97 20.32
CA ARG A 23 15.93 -14.94 21.18
C ARG A 23 14.68 -14.44 20.45
N LEU A 24 14.66 -14.61 19.13
CA LEU A 24 13.51 -14.21 18.34
C LEU A 24 12.30 -15.08 18.71
N PRO A 25 11.14 -14.48 19.09
CA PRO A 25 9.93 -15.25 19.37
C PRO A 25 9.40 -15.95 18.13
N GLN A 26 8.74 -17.09 18.33
CA GLN A 26 8.16 -17.87 17.22
C GLN A 26 6.91 -17.24 16.61
N ALA A 27 6.19 -16.40 17.37
CA ALA A 27 5.02 -15.68 16.91
C ALA A 27 5.21 -14.17 17.09
N LEU A 28 5.11 -13.41 15.99
CA LEU A 28 5.32 -11.97 15.93
C LEU A 28 4.07 -11.29 15.38
N LEU A 29 3.71 -10.15 15.92
CA LEU A 29 2.63 -9.30 15.41
C LEU A 29 3.18 -7.92 15.04
N PHE A 30 3.21 -7.62 13.75
CA PHE A 30 3.55 -6.31 13.21
C PHE A 30 2.28 -5.51 12.97
N TYR A 31 2.04 -4.45 13.73
CA TYR A 31 0.82 -3.67 13.62
C TYR A 31 1.09 -2.17 13.47
N GLY A 32 0.20 -1.49 12.77
CA GLY A 32 0.31 -0.06 12.51
C GLY A 32 -0.38 0.36 11.22
N PRO A 33 -0.28 1.64 10.82
CA PRO A 33 -0.95 2.17 9.64
C PRO A 33 -0.62 1.40 8.35
N GLU A 34 -1.47 1.54 7.35
CA GLU A 34 -1.19 1.03 6.00
C GLU A 34 0.06 1.72 5.42
N GLY A 35 0.79 1.03 4.54
CA GLY A 35 1.96 1.56 3.85
C GLY A 35 3.22 1.80 4.70
N CYS A 36 3.21 1.50 6.01
CA CYS A 36 4.35 1.74 6.90
C CYS A 36 5.47 0.68 6.87
N GLY A 37 5.39 -0.31 5.95
CA GLY A 37 6.47 -1.28 5.73
C GLY A 37 6.36 -2.60 6.50
N LYS A 38 5.23 -2.93 7.14
CA LYS A 38 5.02 -4.18 7.90
C LYS A 38 5.34 -5.44 7.12
N PHE A 39 4.73 -5.58 5.92
CA PHE A 39 4.93 -6.74 5.06
C PHE A 39 6.38 -6.83 4.56
N LEU A 40 6.96 -5.69 4.14
CA LEU A 40 8.38 -5.64 3.73
C LEU A 40 9.30 -6.08 4.87
N THR A 41 9.03 -5.62 6.10
CA THR A 41 9.82 -6.03 7.28
C THR A 41 9.69 -7.53 7.56
N ALA A 42 8.49 -8.11 7.36
CA ALA A 42 8.29 -9.55 7.50
C ALA A 42 9.11 -10.33 6.48
N ILE A 43 9.09 -9.92 5.20
CA ILE A 43 9.91 -10.52 4.14
C ILE A 43 11.42 -10.39 4.45
N GLU A 44 11.87 -9.21 4.85
CA GLU A 44 13.29 -8.97 5.18
C GLU A 44 13.72 -9.79 6.42
N LEU A 45 12.87 -9.92 7.44
CA LEU A 45 13.15 -10.78 8.60
C LEU A 45 13.34 -12.24 8.17
N VAL A 46 12.41 -12.79 7.39
CA VAL A 46 12.51 -14.16 6.86
C VAL A 46 13.77 -14.32 6.02
N ARG A 47 14.08 -13.33 5.16
CA ARG A 47 15.30 -13.31 4.36
C ARG A 47 16.58 -13.38 5.23
N ILE A 48 16.64 -12.59 6.28
CA ILE A 48 17.79 -12.58 7.20
C ILE A 48 17.96 -13.92 7.91
N LEU A 49 16.87 -14.53 8.37
CA LEU A 49 16.88 -15.81 9.05
C LEU A 49 17.35 -16.97 8.17
N ARG A 50 17.08 -16.90 6.88
CA ARG A 50 17.45 -17.95 5.91
C ARG A 50 18.65 -17.59 5.04
N CYS A 51 19.26 -16.43 5.25
CA CYS A 51 20.41 -15.99 4.47
C CYS A 51 21.65 -16.82 4.81
N THR A 52 22.22 -17.46 3.81
CA THR A 52 23.48 -18.22 3.89
C THR A 52 24.73 -17.35 3.65
N GLY A 53 24.55 -16.07 3.33
CA GLY A 53 25.62 -15.12 3.03
C GLY A 53 25.73 -13.99 4.05
N SER A 54 25.93 -12.77 3.56
CA SER A 54 26.25 -11.58 4.37
C SER A 54 25.11 -11.02 5.24
N LYS A 55 23.89 -11.50 5.08
CA LYS A 55 22.64 -10.95 5.68
C LYS A 55 22.36 -9.48 5.31
N SER A 56 23.18 -8.86 4.47
CA SER A 56 22.94 -7.51 3.96
C SER A 56 21.76 -7.49 2.99
N THR A 57 21.19 -6.30 2.77
CA THR A 57 20.11 -6.13 1.78
C THR A 57 20.60 -6.38 0.35
N SER A 58 21.89 -6.23 0.07
CA SER A 58 22.50 -6.52 -1.23
C SER A 58 22.89 -8.00 -1.44
N CYS A 59 22.66 -8.88 -0.43
CA CYS A 59 23.01 -10.28 -0.55
C CYS A 59 22.20 -10.99 -1.66
N ASN A 60 22.88 -11.63 -2.61
CA ASN A 60 22.29 -12.36 -3.73
C ASN A 60 22.41 -13.89 -3.62
N CYS A 61 22.57 -14.44 -2.40
CA CYS A 61 22.50 -15.89 -2.24
C CYS A 61 21.12 -16.41 -2.71
N ARG A 62 21.05 -17.69 -3.08
CA ARG A 62 19.83 -18.31 -3.61
C ARG A 62 18.61 -18.09 -2.72
N SER A 63 18.77 -18.24 -1.39
CA SER A 63 17.67 -18.01 -0.44
C SER A 63 17.19 -16.57 -0.48
N CYS A 64 18.08 -15.58 -0.47
CA CYS A 64 17.73 -14.16 -0.55
C CYS A 64 17.00 -13.83 -1.84
N TYR A 65 17.47 -14.36 -2.97
CA TYR A 65 16.80 -14.18 -4.27
C TYR A 65 15.37 -14.74 -4.27
N LEU A 66 15.21 -16.00 -3.82
CA LEU A 66 13.89 -16.67 -3.81
C LEU A 66 12.91 -15.95 -2.88
N ILE A 67 13.36 -15.50 -1.70
CA ILE A 67 12.48 -14.85 -0.71
C ILE A 67 12.04 -13.46 -1.20
N ARG A 68 12.95 -12.64 -1.74
CA ARG A 68 12.59 -11.33 -2.29
C ARG A 68 11.60 -11.42 -3.44
N ASN A 69 11.70 -12.47 -4.23
CA ASN A 69 10.79 -12.72 -5.35
C ASN A 69 9.54 -13.50 -4.94
N LEU A 70 9.31 -13.78 -3.65
CA LEU A 70 8.19 -14.57 -3.13
C LEU A 70 8.08 -15.96 -3.76
N LEU A 71 9.21 -16.60 -4.05
CA LEU A 71 9.31 -17.91 -4.70
C LEU A 71 9.83 -19.01 -3.77
N SER A 72 10.14 -18.69 -2.51
CA SER A 72 10.71 -19.66 -1.59
C SER A 72 9.67 -20.68 -1.15
N LYS A 73 9.98 -21.96 -1.30
CA LYS A 73 9.15 -23.06 -0.80
C LYS A 73 9.10 -23.19 0.73
N ASP A 74 10.01 -22.53 1.43
CA ASP A 74 10.10 -22.52 2.88
C ASP A 74 9.42 -21.28 3.51
N VAL A 75 8.71 -20.51 2.70
CA VAL A 75 7.94 -19.34 3.12
C VAL A 75 6.52 -19.47 2.60
N LEU A 76 5.57 -19.64 3.51
CA LEU A 76 4.15 -19.61 3.21
C LEU A 76 3.62 -18.19 3.48
N ILE A 77 3.03 -17.57 2.47
CA ILE A 77 2.40 -16.27 2.57
C ILE A 77 0.90 -16.43 2.35
N ILE A 78 0.11 -15.95 3.29
CA ILE A 78 -1.34 -15.79 3.15
C ILE A 78 -1.60 -14.29 3.29
N SER A 79 -2.10 -13.65 2.23
CA SER A 79 -2.36 -12.22 2.23
C SER A 79 -3.82 -11.95 1.86
N LYS A 80 -4.46 -11.04 2.59
CA LYS A 80 -5.74 -10.43 2.26
C LYS A 80 -5.64 -8.90 2.25
N ALA A 81 -4.42 -8.39 2.20
CA ALA A 81 -4.16 -6.96 2.14
C ALA A 81 -4.71 -6.32 0.86
N GLU A 82 -5.11 -5.06 1.00
CA GLU A 82 -5.52 -4.24 -0.13
C GLU A 82 -4.30 -3.73 -0.89
N MET A 83 -4.32 -3.90 -2.23
CA MET A 83 -3.19 -3.50 -3.05
C MET A 83 -3.55 -2.43 -4.09
N ARG A 84 -4.79 -1.91 -4.06
CA ARG A 84 -5.25 -0.88 -5.01
C ARG A 84 -4.31 0.32 -5.04
N ASN A 85 -3.97 0.88 -3.88
CA ASN A 85 -3.09 2.04 -3.78
C ASN A 85 -1.68 1.75 -4.33
N THR A 86 -1.17 0.54 -4.14
CA THR A 86 0.14 0.13 -4.69
C THR A 86 0.12 0.16 -6.22
N PHE A 87 -0.93 -0.38 -6.84
CA PHE A 87 -1.02 -0.43 -8.30
C PHE A 87 -1.42 0.92 -8.92
N SER A 88 -2.15 1.77 -8.20
CA SER A 88 -2.35 3.17 -8.62
C SER A 88 -1.02 3.92 -8.74
N LEU A 89 -0.06 3.66 -7.85
CA LEU A 89 1.28 4.24 -7.95
C LEU A 89 2.06 3.69 -9.15
N TRP A 90 1.98 2.38 -9.41
CA TRP A 90 2.62 1.80 -10.60
C TRP A 90 2.02 2.36 -11.89
N ARG A 91 0.72 2.58 -11.95
CA ARG A 91 0.04 3.23 -13.09
C ARG A 91 0.52 4.66 -13.28
N LEU A 92 0.68 5.41 -12.18
CA LEU A 92 1.10 6.80 -12.22
C LEU A 92 2.56 6.96 -12.69
N TYR A 93 3.46 6.12 -12.18
CA TYR A 93 4.90 6.27 -12.43
C TYR A 93 5.44 5.37 -13.56
N GLY A 94 4.63 4.43 -14.04
CA GLY A 94 5.08 3.44 -15.00
C GLY A 94 6.11 2.48 -14.43
N ILE A 95 6.74 1.72 -15.34
CA ILE A 95 7.76 0.73 -14.97
C ILE A 95 9.06 1.01 -15.75
N GLN A 96 10.18 1.03 -15.03
CA GLN A 96 11.52 1.08 -15.62
C GLN A 96 12.18 -0.30 -15.49
N LYS A 97 13.21 -0.58 -16.32
CA LYS A 97 13.92 -1.88 -16.28
C LYS A 97 14.45 -2.23 -14.89
N GLU A 98 14.89 -1.22 -14.14
CA GLU A 98 15.41 -1.37 -12.78
C GLU A 98 14.33 -1.69 -11.74
N ASP A 99 13.08 -1.32 -12.01
CA ASP A 99 11.95 -1.47 -11.10
C ASP A 99 11.19 -2.78 -11.27
N ILE A 100 11.46 -3.52 -12.35
CA ILE A 100 10.77 -4.77 -12.70
C ILE A 100 10.70 -5.75 -11.50
N THR A 101 11.77 -5.84 -10.71
CA THR A 101 11.79 -6.75 -9.55
C THR A 101 10.76 -6.37 -8.48
N TYR A 102 10.59 -5.09 -8.20
CA TYR A 102 9.60 -4.61 -7.24
C TYR A 102 8.18 -4.79 -7.78
N PHE A 103 7.98 -4.48 -9.06
CA PHE A 103 6.69 -4.67 -9.73
C PHE A 103 6.25 -6.14 -9.72
N ILE A 104 7.14 -7.06 -10.10
CA ILE A 104 6.87 -8.51 -10.04
C ILE A 104 6.54 -8.95 -8.61
N SER A 105 7.25 -8.44 -7.60
CA SER A 105 6.96 -8.76 -6.19
C SER A 105 5.56 -8.31 -5.79
N ASP A 106 5.13 -7.11 -6.20
CA ASP A 106 3.78 -6.60 -5.94
C ASP A 106 2.72 -7.42 -6.69
N LEU A 107 2.96 -7.78 -7.97
CA LEU A 107 2.07 -8.66 -8.74
C LEU A 107 1.91 -10.03 -8.08
N ARG A 108 2.99 -10.66 -7.62
CA ARG A 108 2.91 -11.93 -6.90
C ARG A 108 2.17 -11.83 -5.58
N ARG A 109 2.35 -10.73 -4.84
CA ARG A 109 1.58 -10.48 -3.63
C ARG A 109 0.09 -10.34 -3.94
N LEU A 110 -0.28 -9.68 -5.03
CA LEU A 110 -1.66 -9.60 -5.50
C LEU A 110 -2.21 -10.98 -5.83
N LEU A 111 -1.47 -11.79 -6.61
CA LEU A 111 -1.85 -13.16 -6.95
C LEU A 111 -2.08 -14.01 -5.69
N ILE A 112 -1.16 -13.95 -4.72
CA ILE A 112 -1.31 -14.65 -3.44
C ILE A 112 -2.58 -14.20 -2.72
N SER A 113 -2.93 -12.90 -2.78
CA SER A 113 -4.14 -12.36 -2.12
C SER A 113 -5.44 -12.86 -2.74
N ARG A 114 -5.41 -13.31 -4.01
CA ARG A 114 -6.57 -13.74 -4.81
C ARG A 114 -6.59 -15.23 -5.13
N ALA A 115 -5.54 -15.95 -4.78
CA ALA A 115 -5.37 -17.37 -5.15
C ALA A 115 -6.56 -18.29 -4.79
N ASP A 116 -7.35 -17.92 -3.79
CA ASP A 116 -8.49 -18.72 -3.29
C ASP A 116 -9.82 -18.36 -3.95
N GLU A 117 -9.87 -17.30 -4.72
CA GLU A 117 -11.10 -16.76 -5.28
C GLU A 117 -11.33 -17.36 -6.69
N LEU A 118 -12.19 -18.38 -6.79
CA LEU A 118 -12.46 -19.09 -8.06
C LEU A 118 -12.81 -18.15 -9.23
N GLN A 119 -13.50 -17.05 -8.94
CA GLN A 119 -13.87 -16.05 -9.95
C GLN A 119 -12.68 -15.35 -10.60
N TYR A 120 -11.51 -15.35 -9.95
CA TYR A 120 -10.29 -14.72 -10.48
C TYR A 120 -9.27 -15.72 -11.01
N ARG A 121 -9.57 -17.02 -11.00
CA ARG A 121 -8.62 -18.06 -11.36
C ARG A 121 -8.01 -17.86 -12.73
N SER A 122 -8.82 -17.64 -13.74
CA SER A 122 -8.35 -17.41 -15.12
C SER A 122 -7.51 -16.13 -15.26
N THR A 123 -7.90 -15.08 -14.54
CA THR A 123 -7.14 -13.81 -14.50
C THR A 123 -5.79 -13.98 -13.81
N CYS A 124 -5.75 -14.74 -12.73
CA CYS A 124 -4.51 -15.07 -12.04
C CYS A 124 -3.58 -15.93 -12.91
N GLU A 125 -4.10 -16.95 -13.57
CA GLU A 125 -3.33 -17.81 -14.51
C GLU A 125 -2.72 -17.00 -15.66
N ALA A 126 -3.51 -16.10 -16.28
CA ALA A 126 -3.03 -15.22 -17.34
C ALA A 126 -1.94 -14.23 -16.85
N LEU A 127 -2.09 -13.70 -15.63
CA LEU A 127 -1.09 -12.80 -15.05
C LEU A 127 0.19 -13.56 -14.66
N GLU A 128 0.09 -14.78 -14.14
CA GLU A 128 1.25 -15.63 -13.85
C GLU A 128 2.05 -15.96 -15.12
N GLU A 129 1.39 -16.21 -16.23
CA GLU A 129 2.04 -16.49 -17.50
C GLU A 129 2.83 -15.26 -17.98
N LEU A 130 2.26 -14.06 -17.91
CA LEU A 130 2.95 -12.83 -18.28
C LEU A 130 4.15 -12.51 -17.36
N ILE A 131 4.06 -12.86 -16.07
CA ILE A 131 5.18 -12.67 -15.13
C ILE A 131 6.35 -13.62 -15.40
N ARG A 132 6.10 -14.78 -15.99
CA ARG A 132 7.18 -15.77 -16.31
C ARG A 132 8.18 -15.22 -17.29
N VAL A 133 7.74 -14.41 -18.26
CA VAL A 133 8.60 -13.80 -19.27
C VAL A 133 9.00 -12.42 -18.82
N ARG A 134 9.90 -12.37 -17.84
CA ARG A 134 10.33 -11.13 -17.16
C ARG A 134 10.78 -10.02 -18.12
N GLU A 135 11.43 -10.40 -19.22
CA GLU A 135 11.99 -9.46 -20.19
C GLU A 135 10.91 -8.73 -20.99
N GLU A 136 9.74 -9.34 -21.14
CA GLU A 136 8.60 -8.81 -21.88
C GLU A 136 7.58 -8.08 -21.01
N ILE A 137 7.82 -7.95 -19.69
CA ILE A 137 6.87 -7.31 -18.76
C ILE A 137 6.60 -5.85 -19.15
N ILE A 138 7.61 -5.14 -19.64
CA ILE A 138 7.46 -3.73 -20.06
C ILE A 138 6.57 -3.67 -21.30
N ASP A 139 6.75 -4.56 -22.25
CA ASP A 139 5.99 -4.60 -23.50
C ASP A 139 4.52 -5.01 -23.26
N HIS A 140 4.26 -5.75 -22.18
CA HIS A 140 2.92 -6.19 -21.79
C HIS A 140 2.32 -5.38 -20.64
N TYR A 141 2.90 -4.22 -20.30
CA TYR A 141 2.51 -3.42 -19.14
C TYR A 141 1.02 -3.09 -19.11
N ASP A 142 0.45 -2.58 -20.21
CA ASP A 142 -0.95 -2.18 -20.28
C ASP A 142 -1.89 -3.38 -20.06
N LYS A 143 -1.59 -4.52 -20.67
CA LYS A 143 -2.34 -5.77 -20.47
C LYS A 143 -2.25 -6.27 -19.02
N ILE A 144 -1.07 -6.18 -18.42
CA ILE A 144 -0.87 -6.53 -17.00
C ILE A 144 -1.72 -5.61 -16.12
N MET A 145 -1.71 -4.30 -16.37
CA MET A 145 -2.48 -3.34 -15.58
C MET A 145 -4.00 -3.53 -15.74
N GLU A 146 -4.50 -3.94 -16.90
CA GLU A 146 -5.90 -4.32 -17.10
C GLU A 146 -6.28 -5.55 -16.24
N LEU A 147 -5.44 -6.59 -16.22
CA LEU A 147 -5.66 -7.76 -15.36
C LEU A 147 -5.61 -7.40 -13.87
N VAL A 148 -4.68 -6.52 -13.48
CA VAL A 148 -4.58 -5.99 -12.11
C VAL A 148 -5.86 -5.27 -11.70
N ASP A 149 -6.45 -4.46 -12.57
CA ASP A 149 -7.71 -3.77 -12.29
C ASP A 149 -8.83 -4.75 -12.00
N ASN A 150 -8.95 -5.80 -12.81
CA ASN A 150 -9.93 -6.84 -12.58
C ASN A 150 -9.77 -7.50 -11.21
N LEU A 151 -8.52 -7.72 -10.76
CA LEU A 151 -8.21 -8.31 -9.45
C LEU A 151 -8.39 -7.33 -8.28
N THR A 152 -8.30 -6.02 -8.50
CA THR A 152 -8.36 -5.01 -7.44
C THR A 152 -9.73 -4.34 -7.29
N ARG A 153 -10.64 -4.47 -8.27
CA ARG A 153 -11.96 -3.81 -8.27
C ARG A 153 -12.87 -4.18 -7.11
N THR A 154 -12.76 -5.40 -6.57
CA THR A 154 -13.65 -5.86 -5.50
C THR A 154 -12.94 -5.98 -4.17
N SER A 155 -13.48 -5.30 -3.15
CA SER A 155 -13.06 -5.43 -1.76
C SER A 155 -13.87 -6.46 -0.96
N LYS A 156 -14.90 -7.07 -1.56
CA LYS A 156 -15.79 -8.03 -0.89
C LYS A 156 -15.10 -9.40 -0.74
N GLY A 157 -15.21 -10.00 0.45
CA GLY A 157 -14.83 -11.41 0.68
C GLY A 157 -13.40 -11.65 1.15
N ARG A 158 -12.72 -10.68 1.76
CA ARG A 158 -11.37 -10.85 2.30
C ARG A 158 -11.39 -11.55 3.64
N ILE A 159 -11.63 -12.85 3.61
CA ILE A 159 -11.63 -13.68 4.81
C ILE A 159 -10.46 -14.65 4.73
N ILE A 160 -9.69 -14.75 5.81
CA ILE A 160 -8.77 -15.85 6.01
C ILE A 160 -9.57 -16.97 6.67
N SER A 161 -9.83 -18.02 5.90
CA SER A 161 -10.64 -19.15 6.34
C SER A 161 -9.85 -20.14 7.18
N ILE A 162 -10.56 -21.07 7.85
CA ILE A 162 -9.95 -22.15 8.63
C ILE A 162 -9.09 -23.08 7.76
N GLU A 163 -9.47 -23.29 6.51
CA GLU A 163 -8.70 -24.14 5.56
C GLU A 163 -7.29 -23.57 5.37
N ARG A 164 -7.19 -22.24 5.24
CA ARG A 164 -5.88 -21.57 5.11
C ARG A 164 -5.04 -21.70 6.38
N ILE A 165 -5.66 -21.67 7.54
CA ILE A 165 -4.96 -21.91 8.80
C ILE A 165 -4.52 -23.37 8.93
N ARG A 166 -5.31 -24.32 8.41
CA ARG A 166 -4.87 -25.72 8.30
C ARG A 166 -3.68 -25.91 7.33
N ASP A 167 -3.61 -25.11 6.26
CA ASP A 167 -2.42 -25.09 5.38
C ASP A 167 -1.18 -24.61 6.15
N VAL A 168 -1.32 -23.60 7.02
CA VAL A 168 -0.23 -23.16 7.92
C VAL A 168 0.25 -24.31 8.81
N GLN A 169 -0.68 -25.05 9.41
CA GLN A 169 -0.35 -26.19 10.28
C GLN A 169 0.41 -27.28 9.51
N ARG A 170 -0.10 -27.69 8.36
CA ARG A 170 0.56 -28.66 7.48
C ARG A 170 1.94 -28.18 7.04
N PHE A 171 2.05 -26.92 6.67
CA PHE A 171 3.32 -26.34 6.24
C PHE A 171 4.36 -26.36 7.36
N LEU A 172 4.00 -25.97 8.59
CA LEU A 172 4.92 -25.95 9.73
C LEU A 172 5.30 -27.35 10.25
N SER A 173 4.46 -28.37 10.02
CA SER A 173 4.75 -29.76 10.45
C SER A 173 5.85 -30.43 9.62
N ILE A 174 6.14 -29.93 8.43
CA ILE A 174 7.18 -30.45 7.54
C ILE A 174 8.49 -29.72 7.84
N ARG A 175 9.59 -30.44 8.01
CA ARG A 175 10.91 -29.81 8.18
C ARG A 175 11.40 -29.24 6.85
N SER A 176 12.18 -28.17 6.92
CA SER A 176 12.92 -27.65 5.77
C SER A 176 14.03 -28.63 5.37
N ASP A 177 14.28 -28.78 4.06
CA ASP A 177 15.32 -29.69 3.55
C ASP A 177 16.73 -29.30 4.00
N ASP A 178 16.96 -28.02 4.25
CA ASP A 178 18.25 -27.46 4.69
C ASP A 178 18.35 -27.25 6.20
N GLY A 179 17.35 -27.68 6.97
CA GLY A 179 17.28 -27.52 8.42
C GLY A 179 17.03 -26.07 8.90
N GLY A 180 16.79 -25.13 7.97
CA GLY A 180 16.51 -23.74 8.29
C GLY A 180 15.08 -23.50 8.74
N TYR A 181 14.77 -22.24 9.03
CA TYR A 181 13.42 -21.84 9.46
C TYR A 181 12.37 -22.05 8.37
N ARG A 182 11.21 -22.58 8.74
CA ARG A 182 9.97 -22.46 7.98
C ARG A 182 9.21 -21.25 8.47
N SER A 183 8.87 -20.37 7.56
CA SER A 183 8.31 -19.06 7.89
C SER A 183 6.92 -18.90 7.32
N VAL A 184 6.00 -18.42 8.14
CA VAL A 184 4.63 -18.10 7.73
C VAL A 184 4.40 -16.61 7.89
N ILE A 185 3.86 -15.95 6.87
CA ILE A 185 3.44 -14.56 6.91
C ILE A 185 1.94 -14.51 6.66
N LEU A 186 1.18 -14.10 7.68
CA LEU A 186 -0.25 -13.83 7.59
C LEU A 186 -0.46 -12.31 7.47
N ASP A 187 -0.64 -11.83 6.24
CA ASP A 187 -0.77 -10.41 5.94
C ASP A 187 -2.25 -10.01 5.94
N GLY A 188 -2.64 -9.16 6.90
CA GLY A 188 -4.02 -8.82 7.19
C GLY A 188 -4.68 -9.81 8.16
N ALA A 189 -4.02 -10.11 9.27
CA ALA A 189 -4.50 -11.09 10.27
C ALA A 189 -5.86 -10.74 10.89
N GLU A 190 -6.29 -9.46 10.85
CA GLU A 190 -7.64 -9.01 11.20
C GLU A 190 -8.74 -9.61 10.35
N HIS A 191 -8.41 -10.19 9.19
CA HIS A 191 -9.36 -10.85 8.30
C HIS A 191 -9.60 -12.33 8.62
N MET A 192 -8.98 -12.87 9.67
CA MET A 192 -9.31 -14.22 10.15
C MET A 192 -10.74 -14.26 10.68
N ASN A 193 -11.55 -15.20 10.17
CA ASN A 193 -12.86 -15.46 10.77
C ASN A 193 -12.68 -16.13 12.14
N GLU A 194 -13.79 -16.35 12.85
CA GLU A 194 -13.76 -16.89 14.22
C GLU A 194 -13.14 -18.30 14.28
N GLU A 195 -13.49 -19.16 13.34
CA GLU A 195 -12.99 -20.52 13.23
C GLU A 195 -11.48 -20.56 12.95
N ALA A 196 -11.02 -19.71 12.00
CA ALA A 196 -9.62 -19.54 11.69
C ALA A 196 -8.82 -19.04 12.89
N SER A 197 -9.36 -18.06 13.62
CA SER A 197 -8.76 -17.53 14.84
C SER A 197 -8.59 -18.60 15.91
N ASN A 198 -9.61 -19.44 16.12
CA ASN A 198 -9.55 -20.54 17.09
C ASN A 198 -8.56 -21.64 16.66
N ALA A 199 -8.51 -21.96 15.36
CA ALA A 199 -7.52 -22.90 14.85
C ALA A 199 -6.07 -22.35 14.96
N PHE A 200 -5.90 -21.06 14.73
CA PHE A 200 -4.60 -20.38 14.85
C PHE A 200 -4.03 -20.43 16.27
N LEU A 201 -4.87 -20.32 17.29
CA LEU A 201 -4.43 -20.42 18.70
C LEU A 201 -3.68 -21.73 18.95
N LYS A 202 -4.19 -22.86 18.47
CA LYS A 202 -3.54 -24.17 18.62
C LYS A 202 -2.18 -24.19 17.92
N ILE A 203 -2.09 -23.63 16.71
CA ILE A 203 -0.83 -23.58 15.95
C ILE A 203 0.20 -22.71 16.68
N SER A 204 -0.22 -21.58 17.23
CA SER A 204 0.70 -20.67 17.95
C SER A 204 1.29 -21.27 19.24
N GLU A 205 0.62 -22.26 19.83
CA GLU A 205 1.11 -23.00 20.99
C GLU A 205 2.06 -24.14 20.59
N ASP A 206 1.79 -24.81 19.45
CA ASP A 206 2.48 -26.00 18.98
C ASP A 206 3.50 -25.71 17.87
N THR A 207 3.89 -24.45 17.65
CA THR A 207 4.85 -24.11 16.60
C THR A 207 6.21 -24.75 16.86
N PRO A 208 6.78 -25.53 15.91
CA PRO A 208 8.11 -26.12 16.07
C PRO A 208 9.20 -25.06 16.27
N HIS A 209 10.29 -25.40 16.95
CA HIS A 209 11.41 -24.47 17.18
C HIS A 209 12.03 -23.89 15.90
N SER A 210 11.92 -24.62 14.76
CA SER A 210 12.32 -24.17 13.44
C SER A 210 11.23 -23.42 12.68
N GLY A 211 10.07 -23.19 13.31
CA GLY A 211 8.94 -22.45 12.74
C GLY A 211 8.92 -21.01 13.23
N ILE A 212 8.55 -20.06 12.37
CA ILE A 212 8.25 -18.68 12.74
C ILE A 212 6.98 -18.22 12.06
N ILE A 213 6.10 -17.53 12.79
CA ILE A 213 4.85 -16.99 12.30
C ILE A 213 4.88 -15.48 12.49
N ILE A 214 4.63 -14.74 11.42
CA ILE A 214 4.59 -13.28 11.41
C ILE A 214 3.19 -12.85 10.97
N LEU A 215 2.46 -12.22 11.88
CA LEU A 215 1.18 -11.59 11.59
C LEU A 215 1.42 -10.13 11.24
N THR A 216 0.74 -9.61 10.21
CA THR A 216 0.64 -8.16 10.02
C THR A 216 -0.81 -7.71 10.20
N SER A 217 -1.02 -6.49 10.69
CA SER A 217 -2.35 -5.93 10.88
C SER A 217 -2.35 -4.41 10.80
N ILE A 218 -3.42 -3.87 10.22
CA ILE A 218 -3.73 -2.42 10.28
C ILE A 218 -4.72 -2.11 11.41
N GLN A 219 -5.49 -3.12 11.85
CA GLN A 219 -6.51 -3.01 12.90
C GLN A 219 -6.30 -4.09 13.98
N PRO A 220 -5.26 -3.98 14.81
CA PRO A 220 -4.90 -5.03 15.75
C PRO A 220 -5.98 -5.37 16.79
N LEU A 221 -6.91 -4.45 17.04
CA LEU A 221 -8.02 -4.68 17.97
C LEU A 221 -9.07 -5.66 17.43
N LEU A 222 -9.11 -5.89 16.10
CA LEU A 222 -9.98 -6.92 15.51
C LEU A 222 -9.40 -8.33 15.65
N ILE A 223 -8.10 -8.45 15.96
CA ILE A 223 -7.48 -9.74 16.27
C ILE A 223 -7.84 -10.13 17.71
N LYS A 224 -8.27 -11.37 17.93
CA LYS A 224 -8.59 -11.89 19.27
C LYS A 224 -7.45 -11.59 20.26
N GLU A 225 -7.81 -11.14 21.46
CA GLU A 225 -6.83 -10.83 22.51
C GLU A 225 -5.95 -12.03 22.86
N THR A 226 -6.55 -13.23 22.85
CA THR A 226 -5.84 -14.49 23.05
C THR A 226 -4.72 -14.75 22.04
N ILE A 227 -4.87 -14.32 20.79
CA ILE A 227 -3.82 -14.37 19.78
C ILE A 227 -2.78 -13.30 20.05
N ARG A 228 -3.25 -12.05 20.31
CA ARG A 228 -2.33 -10.93 20.56
C ARG A 228 -1.41 -11.16 21.77
N SER A 229 -1.92 -11.79 22.83
CA SER A 229 -1.16 -12.08 24.04
C SER A 229 -0.05 -13.13 23.82
N ARG A 230 -0.19 -13.99 22.81
CA ARG A 230 0.82 -15.01 22.43
C ARG A 230 1.85 -14.50 21.43
N CYS A 231 1.60 -13.36 20.81
CA CYS A 231 2.49 -12.76 19.82
C CYS A 231 3.35 -11.65 20.44
N ARG A 232 4.63 -11.63 20.13
CA ARG A 232 5.46 -10.47 20.40
C ARG A 232 5.07 -9.34 19.47
N SER A 233 4.56 -8.26 20.03
CA SER A 233 3.99 -7.15 19.28
C SER A 233 5.02 -6.07 18.95
N TYR A 234 5.05 -5.62 17.69
CA TYR A 234 5.91 -4.54 17.20
C TYR A 234 5.03 -3.47 16.55
N ARG A 235 5.08 -2.27 17.11
CA ARG A 235 4.30 -1.14 16.64
C ARG A 235 5.05 -0.38 15.57
N PHE A 236 4.49 -0.36 14.37
CA PHE A 236 4.96 0.45 13.26
C PHE A 236 4.30 1.83 13.30
N ILE A 237 5.08 2.87 13.06
CA ILE A 237 4.60 4.25 13.03
C ILE A 237 4.31 4.69 11.59
N ARG A 238 3.48 5.73 11.47
CA ARG A 238 3.28 6.38 10.17
C ARG A 238 4.60 6.98 9.69
N LEU A 239 4.94 6.76 8.44
CA LEU A 239 6.12 7.36 7.83
C LEU A 239 5.90 8.88 7.68
N ASN A 240 6.94 9.66 7.90
CA ASN A 240 6.91 11.10 7.62
C ASN A 240 7.04 11.34 6.11
N LYS A 241 6.70 12.56 5.65
CA LYS A 241 6.72 12.92 4.24
C LYS A 241 8.10 12.72 3.60
N GLU A 242 9.15 13.06 4.31
CA GLU A 242 10.53 12.98 3.81
C GLU A 242 10.96 11.51 3.56
N VAL A 243 10.59 10.61 4.48
CA VAL A 243 10.85 9.17 4.30
C VAL A 243 10.00 8.61 3.16
N ILE A 244 8.74 9.00 3.04
CA ILE A 244 7.87 8.61 1.94
C ILE A 244 8.47 9.08 0.60
N GLN A 245 8.86 10.34 0.49
CA GLN A 245 9.50 10.89 -0.71
C GLN A 245 10.79 10.13 -1.06
N ARG A 246 11.61 9.81 -0.06
CA ARG A 246 12.84 9.01 -0.28
C ARG A 246 12.52 7.60 -0.77
N ILE A 247 11.50 6.94 -0.22
CA ILE A 247 11.05 5.63 -0.69
C ILE A 247 10.58 5.70 -2.14
N TYR A 248 9.84 6.75 -2.51
CA TYR A 248 9.40 6.95 -3.88
C TYR A 248 10.57 7.23 -4.83
N LEU A 249 11.52 8.07 -4.40
CA LEU A 249 12.74 8.31 -5.15
C LEU A 249 13.55 7.01 -5.39
N ASP A 250 13.72 6.22 -4.33
CA ASP A 250 14.48 4.97 -4.39
C ASP A 250 13.76 3.90 -5.23
N ARG A 251 12.40 3.82 -5.12
CA ARG A 251 11.59 2.75 -5.73
C ARG A 251 11.14 3.07 -7.15
N PHE A 252 10.77 4.31 -7.42
CA PHE A 252 10.23 4.75 -8.71
C PHE A 252 11.17 5.70 -9.46
N LYS A 253 12.39 5.93 -8.92
CA LYS A 253 13.38 6.91 -9.43
C LYS A 253 12.76 8.28 -9.72
N TYR A 254 11.71 8.62 -8.98
CA TYR A 254 10.99 9.85 -9.12
C TYR A 254 11.82 11.00 -8.55
N THR A 255 12.30 11.89 -9.42
CA THR A 255 12.73 13.22 -9.03
C THR A 255 11.61 14.19 -9.41
N PRO A 256 11.09 14.99 -8.49
CA PRO A 256 10.02 15.96 -8.79
C PRO A 256 10.33 16.91 -9.96
N ASN A 257 11.61 17.00 -10.35
CA ASN A 257 12.13 17.85 -11.43
C ASN A 257 12.47 17.11 -12.73
N ARG A 258 12.20 15.81 -12.87
CA ARG A 258 12.40 15.05 -14.11
C ARG A 258 11.09 14.42 -14.57
N ILE A 259 10.19 15.26 -15.03
CA ILE A 259 9.06 14.84 -15.84
C ILE A 259 9.43 15.13 -17.29
N GLY A 260 10.08 14.16 -17.91
CA GLY A 260 10.20 14.14 -19.35
C GLY A 260 9.21 13.13 -19.90
N GLY A 261 8.16 13.60 -20.54
CA GLY A 261 7.39 12.83 -21.50
C GLY A 261 5.96 12.40 -21.17
N SER A 262 5.52 12.44 -19.91
CA SER A 262 4.09 12.39 -19.59
C SER A 262 3.76 13.48 -18.57
N GLU A 263 2.67 14.20 -18.78
CA GLU A 263 2.18 15.18 -17.81
C GLU A 263 2.02 14.50 -16.46
N SER A 264 2.64 15.04 -15.40
CA SER A 264 2.48 14.46 -14.06
C SER A 264 1.01 14.58 -13.67
N CYS A 265 0.51 13.62 -12.91
CA CYS A 265 -0.83 13.68 -12.35
C CYS A 265 -1.07 14.98 -11.59
N TYR A 266 -0.03 15.54 -10.99
CA TYR A 266 -0.07 16.86 -10.33
C TYR A 266 -0.23 17.99 -11.35
N GLU A 267 0.45 17.95 -12.50
CA GLU A 267 0.30 18.94 -13.58
C GLU A 267 -1.07 18.84 -14.24
N VAL A 268 -1.56 17.61 -14.46
CA VAL A 268 -2.91 17.36 -14.97
C VAL A 268 -3.96 17.87 -13.98
N SER A 269 -3.80 17.56 -12.69
CA SER A 269 -4.72 18.05 -11.64
C SER A 269 -4.62 19.55 -11.46
N ALA A 270 -3.44 20.15 -11.59
CA ALA A 270 -3.25 21.61 -11.58
C ALA A 270 -3.93 22.27 -12.80
N LYS A 271 -3.90 21.65 -13.98
CA LYS A 271 -4.66 22.12 -15.16
C LYS A 271 -6.16 22.07 -14.93
N TYR A 272 -6.68 21.00 -14.32
CA TYR A 272 -8.10 20.94 -13.95
C TYR A 272 -8.47 22.03 -12.96
N LEU A 273 -7.63 22.27 -11.96
CA LEU A 273 -7.85 23.37 -11.01
C LEU A 273 -7.80 24.73 -11.69
N GLN A 274 -6.86 24.95 -12.60
CA GLN A 274 -6.80 26.20 -13.37
C GLN A 274 -8.05 26.40 -14.24
N LYS A 275 -8.53 25.36 -14.92
CA LYS A 275 -9.81 25.38 -15.63
C LYS A 275 -10.97 25.73 -14.69
N ILE A 276 -10.99 25.16 -13.46
CA ILE A 276 -12.01 25.43 -12.45
C ILE A 276 -11.90 26.89 -11.92
N LEU A 277 -10.69 27.41 -11.74
CA LEU A 277 -10.46 28.79 -11.30
C LEU A 277 -10.94 29.82 -12.34
N ASP A 278 -10.87 29.49 -13.62
CA ASP A 278 -11.31 30.33 -14.75
C ASP A 278 -12.83 30.31 -14.98
N ILE A 279 -13.58 29.50 -14.25
CA ILE A 279 -15.04 29.31 -14.38
C ILE A 279 -15.84 30.61 -14.17
N ARG A 280 -15.26 31.63 -13.54
CA ARG A 280 -15.95 32.94 -13.35
C ARG A 280 -16.59 33.50 -14.60
N HIS A 281 -16.04 33.17 -15.76
CA HIS A 281 -16.48 33.67 -17.06
C HIS A 281 -17.31 32.67 -17.86
N GLU A 282 -17.24 31.36 -17.53
CA GLU A 282 -17.86 30.30 -18.35
C GLU A 282 -18.29 29.09 -17.47
N PRO A 283 -19.45 29.16 -16.78
CA PRO A 283 -19.90 28.13 -15.83
C PRO A 283 -20.03 26.70 -16.43
N TYR A 284 -20.27 26.57 -17.71
CA TYR A 284 -20.40 25.28 -18.40
C TYR A 284 -19.09 24.49 -18.42
N ARG A 285 -17.95 25.17 -18.34
CA ARG A 285 -16.63 24.52 -18.28
C ARG A 285 -16.44 23.68 -17.01
N LEU A 286 -17.21 23.94 -15.95
CA LEU A 286 -17.16 23.08 -14.77
C LEU A 286 -17.63 21.67 -15.08
N VAL A 287 -18.73 21.56 -15.84
CA VAL A 287 -19.29 20.27 -16.24
C VAL A 287 -18.28 19.50 -17.08
N GLU A 288 -17.72 20.15 -18.12
CA GLU A 288 -16.71 19.56 -19.00
C GLU A 288 -15.46 19.12 -18.21
N THR A 289 -14.98 19.97 -17.28
CA THR A 289 -13.79 19.65 -16.48
C THR A 289 -14.05 18.48 -15.54
N VAL A 290 -15.21 18.41 -14.89
CA VAL A 290 -15.57 17.28 -14.02
C VAL A 290 -15.75 16.00 -14.85
N GLU A 291 -16.33 16.10 -16.03
CA GLU A 291 -16.44 14.96 -16.96
C GLU A 291 -15.07 14.44 -17.40
N GLU A 292 -14.13 15.35 -17.67
CA GLU A 292 -12.76 14.99 -18.03
C GLU A 292 -12.01 14.34 -16.86
N ILE A 293 -12.17 14.83 -15.63
CA ILE A 293 -11.60 14.22 -14.42
C ILE A 293 -12.10 12.78 -14.24
N VAL A 294 -13.42 12.57 -14.38
CA VAL A 294 -14.04 11.25 -14.17
C VAL A 294 -13.75 10.30 -15.33
N ALA A 295 -13.72 10.81 -16.57
CA ALA A 295 -13.41 10.00 -17.76
C ALA A 295 -11.96 9.48 -17.73
N ASN A 296 -11.05 10.22 -17.11
CA ASN A 296 -9.65 9.86 -16.96
C ASN A 296 -9.34 9.15 -15.61
N GLU A 297 -10.35 8.87 -14.78
CA GLU A 297 -10.21 8.26 -13.46
C GLU A 297 -9.25 9.03 -12.51
N HIS A 298 -9.24 10.37 -12.60
CA HIS A 298 -8.36 11.26 -11.84
C HIS A 298 -9.02 11.88 -10.59
N GLU A 299 -10.14 11.32 -10.10
CA GLU A 299 -10.94 11.91 -9.03
C GLU A 299 -10.16 12.06 -7.73
N ILE A 300 -9.44 11.02 -7.36
CA ILE A 300 -8.70 10.98 -6.10
C ILE A 300 -7.48 11.89 -6.15
N GLU A 301 -6.74 11.83 -7.24
CA GLU A 301 -5.57 12.66 -7.50
C GLU A 301 -5.94 14.14 -7.54
N PHE A 302 -7.06 14.47 -8.17
CA PHE A 302 -7.60 15.83 -8.19
C PHE A 302 -7.92 16.34 -6.78
N LEU A 303 -8.58 15.53 -5.95
CA LEU A 303 -8.91 15.88 -4.56
C LEU A 303 -7.66 15.97 -3.67
N ASP A 304 -6.63 15.16 -3.93
CA ASP A 304 -5.35 15.25 -3.22
C ASP A 304 -4.60 16.52 -3.60
N CYS A 305 -4.50 16.84 -4.88
CA CYS A 305 -3.90 18.08 -5.38
C CYS A 305 -4.62 19.31 -4.82
N LEU A 306 -5.95 19.30 -4.80
CA LEU A 306 -6.75 20.37 -4.19
C LEU A 306 -6.44 20.52 -2.69
N THR A 307 -6.33 19.39 -1.98
CA THR A 307 -5.98 19.39 -0.55
C THR A 307 -4.60 20.01 -0.31
N ASP A 308 -3.61 19.68 -1.12
CA ASP A 308 -2.25 20.19 -0.98
C ASP A 308 -2.15 21.68 -1.33
N LEU A 309 -2.85 22.12 -2.37
CA LEU A 309 -2.91 23.54 -2.72
C LEU A 309 -3.60 24.38 -1.64
N LEU A 310 -4.67 23.89 -1.04
CA LEU A 310 -5.31 24.53 0.10
C LEU A 310 -4.37 24.62 1.30
N ARG A 311 -3.56 23.58 1.59
CA ARG A 311 -2.56 23.60 2.65
C ARG A 311 -1.46 24.62 2.39
N VAL A 312 -0.99 24.73 1.15
CA VAL A 312 0.01 25.75 0.76
C VAL A 312 -0.56 27.15 0.90
N GLY A 313 -1.82 27.37 0.46
CA GLY A 313 -2.50 28.66 0.64
C GLY A 313 -2.63 29.08 2.11
N VAL A 314 -2.92 28.10 2.98
CA VAL A 314 -3.00 28.32 4.44
C VAL A 314 -1.66 28.70 5.05
N SER A 315 -0.57 28.05 4.62
CA SER A 315 0.77 28.34 5.14
C SER A 315 1.30 29.73 4.75
N ALA A 316 0.70 30.35 3.73
CA ALA A 316 1.03 31.70 3.28
C ALA A 316 0.27 32.80 4.04
N LEU A 317 -0.73 32.45 4.87
CA LEU A 317 -1.51 33.40 5.65
C LEU A 317 -0.82 33.68 6.98
N SER A 318 -0.39 34.96 7.18
CA SER A 318 0.24 35.43 8.42
C SER A 318 -0.75 35.58 9.59
N ASP A 319 -2.05 35.79 9.31
CA ASP A 319 -3.11 35.99 10.30
C ASP A 319 -4.31 35.09 10.05
N LEU A 320 -4.30 33.91 10.68
CA LEU A 320 -5.42 32.95 10.67
C LEU A 320 -6.37 33.29 11.84
N ASP A 321 -7.48 33.94 11.51
CA ASP A 321 -8.62 34.11 12.43
C ASP A 321 -9.30 32.76 12.70
N MET A 322 -9.82 32.56 13.91
CA MET A 322 -10.52 31.35 14.35
C MET A 322 -11.69 30.95 13.43
N VAL A 323 -12.33 31.93 12.78
CA VAL A 323 -13.42 31.67 11.82
C VAL A 323 -12.89 31.02 10.55
N LYS A 324 -11.80 31.55 10.01
CA LYS A 324 -11.13 31.00 8.81
C LYS A 324 -10.56 29.60 9.06
N LEU A 325 -10.03 29.34 10.27
CA LEU A 325 -9.57 28.01 10.68
C LEU A 325 -10.70 26.97 10.67
N LYS A 326 -11.89 27.33 11.20
CA LYS A 326 -13.06 26.45 11.19
C LYS A 326 -13.59 26.21 9.78
N GLU A 327 -13.57 27.22 8.91
CA GLU A 327 -13.97 27.05 7.50
C GLU A 327 -13.05 26.08 6.75
N LEU A 328 -11.73 26.22 6.95
CA LEU A 328 -10.72 25.35 6.36
C LEU A 328 -10.82 23.91 6.88
N GLU A 329 -11.01 23.76 8.20
CA GLU A 329 -11.24 22.44 8.81
C GLU A 329 -12.49 21.77 8.21
N GLY A 330 -13.56 22.55 8.02
CA GLY A 330 -14.78 22.07 7.34
C GLY A 330 -14.51 21.64 5.89
N LEU A 331 -13.70 22.41 5.15
CA LEU A 331 -13.35 22.09 3.76
C LEU A 331 -12.51 20.80 3.68
N PHE A 332 -11.48 20.65 4.53
CA PHE A 332 -10.67 19.43 4.59
C PHE A 332 -11.48 18.20 4.99
N LYS A 333 -12.40 18.34 5.94
CA LYS A 333 -13.33 17.25 6.33
C LYS A 333 -14.22 16.86 5.16
N SER A 334 -14.75 17.83 4.41
CA SER A 334 -15.59 17.59 3.23
C SER A 334 -14.82 16.88 2.11
N ILE A 335 -13.58 17.28 1.83
CA ILE A 335 -12.72 16.60 0.85
C ILE A 335 -12.42 15.16 1.29
N SER A 336 -12.08 14.97 2.57
CA SER A 336 -11.81 13.64 3.12
C SER A 336 -13.05 12.74 3.07
N PHE A 337 -14.22 13.28 3.40
CA PHE A 337 -15.49 12.58 3.27
C PHE A 337 -15.79 12.19 1.82
N LEU A 338 -15.62 13.14 0.88
CA LEU A 338 -15.85 12.92 -0.54
C LEU A 338 -14.92 11.82 -1.11
N LYS A 339 -13.62 11.87 -0.76
CA LYS A 339 -12.67 10.81 -1.12
C LYS A 339 -13.11 9.43 -0.62
N ASN A 340 -13.50 9.34 0.65
CA ASN A 340 -13.98 8.09 1.22
C ASN A 340 -15.29 7.63 0.56
N ALA A 341 -16.18 8.56 0.22
CA ALA A 341 -17.44 8.26 -0.45
C ALA A 341 -17.21 7.73 -1.89
N ILE A 342 -16.27 8.31 -2.63
CA ILE A 342 -15.88 7.82 -3.97
C ILE A 342 -15.21 6.44 -3.87
N LEU A 343 -14.31 6.25 -2.91
CA LEU A 343 -13.55 5.00 -2.76
C LEU A 343 -14.38 3.83 -2.21
N TYR A 344 -15.34 4.10 -1.31
CA TYR A 344 -15.98 3.05 -0.51
C TYR A 344 -17.50 3.00 -0.59
N SER A 345 -18.15 4.06 -1.12
CA SER A 345 -19.61 4.15 -1.18
C SER A 345 -20.04 4.38 -2.60
N HIS A 346 -20.61 3.50 -3.30
CA HIS A 346 -21.05 3.56 -4.72
C HIS A 346 -21.71 4.90 -5.18
N ILE A 347 -21.18 6.03 -4.74
CA ILE A 347 -21.60 7.36 -5.13
C ILE A 347 -21.05 7.64 -6.53
N ASN A 348 -21.86 8.24 -7.38
CA ASN A 348 -21.41 8.67 -8.69
C ASN A 348 -20.38 9.81 -8.54
N PRO A 349 -19.09 9.59 -8.90
CA PRO A 349 -18.02 10.57 -8.68
C PRO A 349 -18.31 11.90 -9.38
N ARG A 350 -18.92 11.87 -10.57
CA ARG A 350 -19.29 13.06 -11.37
C ARG A 350 -20.18 14.01 -10.58
N ILE A 351 -21.27 13.48 -10.01
CA ILE A 351 -22.23 14.27 -9.24
C ILE A 351 -21.58 14.77 -7.96
N ALA A 352 -20.84 13.92 -7.27
CA ALA A 352 -20.24 14.22 -6.00
C ALA A 352 -19.16 15.31 -6.09
N ILE A 353 -18.27 15.25 -7.09
CA ILE A 353 -17.23 16.26 -7.34
C ILE A 353 -17.86 17.57 -7.80
N PHE A 354 -18.85 17.50 -8.68
CA PHE A 354 -19.57 18.68 -9.19
C PHE A 354 -20.24 19.44 -8.05
N ASP A 355 -21.01 18.75 -7.20
CA ASP A 355 -21.68 19.33 -6.04
C ASP A 355 -20.70 19.92 -5.04
N PHE A 356 -19.61 19.19 -4.74
CA PHE A 356 -18.57 19.67 -3.85
C PHE A 356 -17.93 20.98 -4.36
N ILE A 357 -17.55 21.03 -5.64
CA ILE A 357 -16.92 22.23 -6.21
C ILE A 357 -17.91 23.38 -6.21
N LEU A 358 -19.15 23.14 -6.64
CA LEU A 358 -20.19 24.18 -6.71
C LEU A 358 -20.44 24.83 -5.35
N ASN A 359 -20.58 24.00 -4.30
CA ASN A 359 -20.87 24.48 -2.95
C ASN A 359 -19.67 25.14 -2.25
N ASN A 360 -18.44 24.84 -2.69
CA ASN A 360 -17.22 25.34 -2.05
C ASN A 360 -16.40 26.27 -2.96
N TYR A 361 -16.85 26.58 -4.16
CA TYR A 361 -16.13 27.32 -5.20
C TYR A 361 -15.50 28.63 -4.68
N ARG A 362 -16.28 29.46 -3.99
CA ARG A 362 -15.79 30.74 -3.46
C ARG A 362 -14.70 30.55 -2.40
N LYS A 363 -14.82 29.55 -1.57
CA LYS A 363 -13.82 29.21 -0.54
C LYS A 363 -12.54 28.70 -1.17
N ILE A 364 -12.65 27.78 -2.12
CA ILE A 364 -11.53 27.24 -2.89
C ILE A 364 -10.76 28.38 -3.58
N LEU A 365 -11.47 29.26 -4.29
CA LEU A 365 -10.89 30.44 -4.92
C LEU A 365 -10.13 31.32 -3.92
N HIS A 366 -10.75 31.63 -2.79
CA HIS A 366 -10.16 32.51 -1.78
C HIS A 366 -8.82 31.98 -1.29
N TYR A 367 -8.72 30.68 -0.98
CA TYR A 367 -7.49 30.10 -0.42
C TYR A 367 -6.43 29.75 -1.48
N ILE A 368 -6.79 29.56 -2.75
CA ILE A 368 -5.82 29.30 -3.82
C ILE A 368 -5.28 30.59 -4.43
N SER A 369 -6.10 31.64 -4.57
CA SER A 369 -5.67 32.92 -5.17
C SER A 369 -4.63 33.68 -4.34
N ILE A 370 -4.55 33.43 -3.02
CA ILE A 370 -3.51 34.01 -2.14
C ILE A 370 -2.10 33.59 -2.57
N ASN A 371 -1.96 32.42 -3.21
CA ASN A 371 -0.67 31.95 -3.74
C ASN A 371 -0.20 32.65 -5.03
N SER A 372 -1.10 33.24 -5.80
CA SER A 372 -0.75 33.90 -7.07
C SER A 372 -0.17 35.29 -6.87
N ASP A 373 -0.50 35.97 -5.78
CA ASP A 373 -0.05 37.33 -5.50
C ASP A 373 1.27 37.41 -4.71
N GLY A 374 1.74 36.30 -4.14
CA GLY A 374 3.01 36.20 -3.40
C GLY A 374 4.26 36.01 -4.26
N LYS A 375 4.14 36.02 -5.59
CA LYS A 375 5.25 35.92 -6.55
C LYS A 375 5.38 37.17 -7.46
N ARG A 376 5.07 38.35 -6.94
CA ARG A 376 5.48 39.62 -7.55
C ARG A 376 6.54 40.32 -6.73
#